data_28c350954509b905dc71d1f18e139a47
#
_entry.id   28c350954509b905dc71d1f18e139a47
#
_cell.length_a   1.000
_cell.length_b   1.000
_cell.length_c   1.000
_cell.angle_alpha   90.00
_cell.angle_beta   90.00
_cell.angle_gamma   90.00
#
_symmetry.space_group_name_H-M   'P 1'
#
loop_
_entity.id
_entity.type
_entity.pdbx_description
1 polymer ?
#
loop_
_entity_poly.entity_id
_entity_poly.type
_entity_poly.pdbx_seq_one_letter_code
_entity_poly.pdbx_strand_id
1 'polypeptide(L)'
;MIPFPDKKYNIILADPPWSYDSGFLKRNWDGKYNQMKPQEIYDLPVQDIADDNCILFMWITYPKLLIGLQAMESWGFKYRSAAFTWVKRNKKADTWFWGMGHWTRANAEVCFLGVKGKPQRESAAVHSIIDERIQEHSKKPDITRDKIVELCGDLPRIE
;
A
#
# COMPACT_ATOMS: atom_id res chain seq x y z
N MET A 1 1.58 16.66 -11.16
CA MET A 1 0.72 15.74 -10.34
C MET A 1 -0.67 15.79 -10.92
N ILE A 2 -1.34 14.66 -11.07
CA ILE A 2 -2.76 14.63 -11.50
C ILE A 2 -3.57 15.18 -10.31
N PRO A 3 -4.47 16.16 -10.49
CA PRO A 3 -5.27 16.70 -9.40
C PRO A 3 -6.20 15.60 -8.84
N PHE A 4 -6.40 15.61 -7.52
CA PHE A 4 -7.36 14.71 -6.88
C PHE A 4 -8.77 15.01 -7.42
N PRO A 5 -9.62 13.97 -7.62
CA PRO A 5 -10.99 14.16 -8.07
C PRO A 5 -11.83 14.88 -6.99
N ASP A 6 -12.78 15.70 -7.43
CA ASP A 6 -13.78 16.32 -6.56
C ASP A 6 -14.91 15.31 -6.25
N LYS A 7 -14.56 14.26 -5.50
CA LYS A 7 -15.45 13.17 -5.10
C LYS A 7 -14.96 12.53 -3.82
N LYS A 8 -15.88 12.03 -3.00
CA LYS A 8 -15.57 11.27 -1.77
C LYS A 8 -15.57 9.76 -2.03
N TYR A 9 -14.66 9.07 -1.33
CA TYR A 9 -14.50 7.61 -1.43
C TYR A 9 -14.52 6.96 -0.05
N ASN A 10 -15.14 5.79 0.01
CA ASN A 10 -15.19 4.96 1.22
C ASN A 10 -14.00 4.02 1.33
N ILE A 11 -13.32 3.79 0.21
CA ILE A 11 -12.13 2.94 0.14
C ILE A 11 -11.05 3.66 -0.66
N ILE A 12 -9.85 3.73 -0.08
CA ILE A 12 -8.65 4.26 -0.74
C ILE A 12 -7.58 3.18 -0.70
N LEU A 13 -7.05 2.79 -1.87
CA LEU A 13 -5.86 1.95 -1.99
C LEU A 13 -4.68 2.82 -2.43
N ALA A 14 -3.63 2.86 -1.63
CA ALA A 14 -2.48 3.73 -1.87
C ALA A 14 -1.17 2.92 -1.95
N ASP A 15 -0.34 3.27 -2.92
CA ASP A 15 1.03 2.79 -3.07
C ASP A 15 1.97 3.98 -3.31
N PRO A 16 2.29 4.76 -2.25
CA PRO A 16 3.11 5.96 -2.40
C PRO A 16 4.51 5.65 -2.94
N PRO A 17 5.06 6.52 -3.81
CA PRO A 17 6.38 6.34 -4.40
C PRO A 17 7.48 6.72 -3.41
N TRP A 18 7.74 5.85 -2.43
CA TRP A 18 8.69 6.07 -1.34
C TRP A 18 10.10 6.39 -1.85
N SER A 19 10.70 7.48 -1.36
CA SER A 19 12.12 7.75 -1.62
C SER A 19 13.03 6.84 -0.78
N TYR A 20 14.09 6.34 -1.36
CA TYR A 20 15.09 5.53 -0.68
C TYR A 20 16.44 6.27 -0.68
N ASP A 21 16.80 6.87 0.46
CA ASP A 21 18.02 7.68 0.62
C ASP A 21 19.30 6.84 0.81
N SER A 22 19.26 5.53 0.62
CA SER A 22 20.45 4.70 0.79
C SER A 22 21.35 4.76 -0.45
N GLY A 23 22.60 5.17 -0.25
CA GLY A 23 23.61 5.25 -1.32
C GLY A 23 23.86 3.92 -2.06
N PHE A 24 23.46 2.80 -1.48
CA PHE A 24 23.52 1.47 -2.09
C PHE A 24 22.41 1.27 -3.16
N LEU A 25 21.23 1.86 -2.96
CA LEU A 25 20.11 1.75 -3.90
C LEU A 25 20.18 2.77 -5.04
N LYS A 26 20.91 3.87 -4.88
CA LYS A 26 21.14 4.84 -5.96
C LYS A 26 21.85 4.23 -7.18
N ARG A 27 22.61 3.16 -7.01
CA ARG A 27 23.33 2.49 -8.11
C ARG A 27 22.45 1.73 -9.10
N ASN A 28 21.24 1.33 -8.67
CA ASN A 28 20.31 0.51 -9.49
C ASN A 28 18.99 1.23 -9.77
N TRP A 29 18.90 2.53 -9.46
CA TRP A 29 17.72 3.33 -9.75
C TRP A 29 17.76 3.79 -11.20
N ASP A 30 16.85 3.30 -12.02
CA ASP A 30 16.74 3.61 -13.46
C ASP A 30 15.97 4.92 -13.76
N GLY A 31 15.60 5.68 -12.74
CA GLY A 31 14.89 6.97 -12.88
C GLY A 31 13.45 6.89 -13.39
N LYS A 32 12.88 5.69 -13.52
CA LYS A 32 11.55 5.49 -14.12
C LYS A 32 10.39 6.01 -13.28
N TYR A 33 10.58 6.25 -11.99
CA TYR A 33 9.52 6.73 -11.10
C TYR A 33 9.97 7.98 -10.35
N ASN A 34 9.14 9.01 -10.35
CA ASN A 34 9.33 10.19 -9.52
C ASN A 34 9.09 9.79 -8.05
N GLN A 35 10.17 9.60 -7.29
CA GLN A 35 10.08 9.39 -5.84
C GLN A 35 9.66 10.68 -5.16
N MET A 36 8.85 10.54 -4.12
CA MET A 36 8.45 11.65 -3.25
C MET A 36 9.19 11.59 -1.93
N LYS A 37 9.59 12.75 -1.42
CA LYS A 37 10.12 12.87 -0.06
C LYS A 37 8.99 12.62 0.97
N PRO A 38 9.33 12.17 2.20
CA PRO A 38 8.30 11.90 3.21
C PRO A 38 7.32 13.07 3.40
N GLN A 39 7.83 14.31 3.51
CA GLN A 39 6.97 15.48 3.69
C GLN A 39 6.00 15.71 2.53
N GLU A 40 6.44 15.50 1.30
CA GLU A 40 5.57 15.63 0.11
C GLU A 40 4.43 14.61 0.13
N ILE A 41 4.68 13.40 0.68
CA ILE A 41 3.65 12.37 0.86
C ILE A 41 2.69 12.77 1.98
N TYR A 42 3.19 13.29 3.12
CA TYR A 42 2.36 13.73 4.24
C TYR A 42 1.41 14.86 3.85
N ASP A 43 1.88 15.76 2.97
CA ASP A 43 1.14 16.94 2.51
C ASP A 43 0.12 16.63 1.40
N LEU A 44 0.03 15.37 0.93
CA LEU A 44 -1.00 14.99 -0.03
C LEU A 44 -2.40 15.15 0.58
N PRO A 45 -3.34 15.82 -0.13
CA PRO A 45 -4.67 16.12 0.40
C PRO A 45 -5.63 14.90 0.34
N VAL A 46 -5.15 13.73 0.78
CA VAL A 46 -5.93 12.48 0.77
C VAL A 46 -7.20 12.59 1.62
N GLN A 47 -7.14 13.34 2.71
CA GLN A 47 -8.32 13.62 3.55
C GLN A 47 -9.46 14.30 2.79
N ASP A 48 -9.15 15.06 1.71
CA ASP A 48 -10.15 15.78 0.94
C ASP A 48 -11.00 14.86 0.05
N ILE A 49 -10.48 13.69 -0.28
CA ILE A 49 -11.20 12.66 -1.04
C ILE A 49 -11.73 11.52 -0.16
N ALA A 50 -11.38 11.49 1.12
CA ALA A 50 -11.89 10.50 2.06
C ALA A 50 -13.30 10.87 2.56
N ASP A 51 -14.23 9.92 2.49
CA ASP A 51 -15.56 10.04 3.11
C ASP A 51 -15.44 10.07 4.64
N ASP A 52 -16.51 10.41 5.35
CA ASP A 52 -16.57 10.41 6.82
C ASP A 52 -16.31 9.01 7.40
N ASN A 53 -16.72 7.96 6.70
CA ASN A 53 -16.41 6.58 7.00
C ASN A 53 -15.59 5.97 5.85
N CYS A 54 -14.27 5.95 6.02
CA CYS A 54 -13.35 5.54 4.97
C CYS A 54 -12.31 4.55 5.50
N ILE A 55 -11.95 3.57 4.66
CA ILE A 55 -10.88 2.61 4.91
C ILE A 55 -9.74 2.90 3.95
N LEU A 56 -8.55 3.08 4.50
CA LEU A 56 -7.31 3.21 3.75
C LEU A 56 -6.55 1.89 3.77
N PHE A 57 -6.21 1.40 2.59
CA PHE A 57 -5.26 0.32 2.36
C PHE A 57 -3.98 0.94 1.80
N MET A 58 -2.84 0.75 2.48
CA MET A 58 -1.58 1.38 2.08
C MET A 58 -0.46 0.35 2.01
N TRP A 59 0.14 0.19 0.83
CA TRP A 59 1.33 -0.61 0.65
C TRP A 59 2.55 0.10 1.23
N ILE A 60 3.24 -0.57 2.14
CA ILE A 60 4.41 -0.04 2.83
C ILE A 60 5.48 -1.12 2.84
N THR A 61 6.69 -0.78 2.41
CA THR A 61 7.85 -1.66 2.60
C THR A 61 8.38 -1.53 4.03
N TYR A 62 8.90 -2.61 4.60
CA TYR A 62 9.39 -2.61 5.99
C TYR A 62 10.40 -1.49 6.31
N PRO A 63 11.38 -1.15 5.44
CA PRO A 63 12.28 -0.02 5.69
C PRO A 63 11.59 1.34 5.79
N LYS A 64 10.36 1.46 5.29
CA LYS A 64 9.56 2.68 5.31
C LYS A 64 8.39 2.64 6.29
N LEU A 65 8.36 1.65 7.17
CA LEU A 65 7.24 1.42 8.09
C LEU A 65 6.85 2.68 8.88
N LEU A 66 7.80 3.32 9.55
CA LEU A 66 7.50 4.49 10.38
C LEU A 66 7.02 5.68 9.54
N ILE A 67 7.61 5.89 8.36
CA ILE A 67 7.20 6.94 7.42
C ILE A 67 5.78 6.67 6.90
N GLY A 68 5.48 5.41 6.56
CA GLY A 68 4.16 5.02 6.09
C GLY A 68 3.07 5.18 7.15
N LEU A 69 3.35 4.81 8.40
CA LEU A 69 2.41 5.03 9.51
C LEU A 69 2.18 6.52 9.78
N GLN A 70 3.23 7.34 9.70
CA GLN A 70 3.11 8.80 9.81
C GLN A 70 2.29 9.40 8.66
N ALA A 71 2.47 8.92 7.43
CA ALA A 71 1.66 9.35 6.28
C ALA A 71 0.18 9.03 6.50
N MET A 72 -0.12 7.82 6.95
CA MET A 72 -1.48 7.39 7.26
C MET A 72 -2.14 8.33 8.30
N GLU A 73 -1.43 8.68 9.36
CA GLU A 73 -1.89 9.60 10.39
C GLU A 73 -2.08 11.02 9.84
N SER A 74 -1.12 11.52 9.04
CA SER A 74 -1.20 12.84 8.40
C SER A 74 -2.39 12.99 7.46
N TRP A 75 -2.84 11.88 6.84
CA TRP A 75 -4.05 11.83 6.01
C TRP A 75 -5.35 11.68 6.82
N GLY A 76 -5.26 11.68 8.16
CA GLY A 76 -6.42 11.60 9.05
C GLY A 76 -6.93 10.18 9.30
N PHE A 77 -6.12 9.15 9.03
CA PHE A 77 -6.48 7.77 9.28
C PHE A 77 -5.79 7.22 10.53
N LYS A 78 -6.53 6.44 11.30
CA LYS A 78 -6.00 5.70 12.44
C LYS A 78 -5.62 4.29 12.03
N TYR A 79 -4.35 3.92 12.21
CA TYR A 79 -3.88 2.55 11.99
C TYR A 79 -4.70 1.52 12.77
N ARG A 80 -5.01 0.39 12.15
CA ARG A 80 -5.74 -0.72 12.77
C ARG A 80 -4.96 -2.04 12.74
N SER A 81 -4.48 -2.45 11.57
CA SER A 81 -3.80 -3.73 11.40
C SER A 81 -3.07 -3.80 10.06
N ALA A 82 -2.34 -4.91 9.83
CA ALA A 82 -1.99 -5.33 8.49
C ALA A 82 -3.23 -5.97 7.84
N ALA A 83 -3.69 -5.42 6.71
CA ALA A 83 -4.77 -6.01 5.93
C ALA A 83 -4.26 -7.22 5.16
N PHE A 84 -3.17 -7.04 4.39
CA PHE A 84 -2.60 -8.09 3.56
C PHE A 84 -1.08 -8.15 3.71
N THR A 85 -0.57 -9.37 3.65
CA THR A 85 0.86 -9.67 3.51
C THR A 85 1.04 -10.44 2.21
N TRP A 86 1.70 -9.79 1.25
CA TRP A 86 2.05 -10.43 -0.01
C TRP A 86 3.36 -11.19 0.15
N VAL A 87 3.27 -12.51 0.09
CA VAL A 87 4.41 -13.41 0.03
C VAL A 87 4.72 -13.69 -1.43
N LYS A 88 5.88 -13.25 -1.89
CA LYS A 88 6.24 -13.17 -3.30
C LYS A 88 6.81 -14.50 -3.81
N ARG A 89 6.26 -14.97 -4.94
CA ARG A 89 6.86 -16.04 -5.72
C ARG A 89 7.61 -15.50 -6.92
N ASN A 90 8.57 -16.25 -7.40
CA ASN A 90 9.30 -15.92 -8.61
C ASN A 90 8.37 -15.86 -9.83
N LYS A 91 8.69 -15.01 -10.81
CA LYS A 91 7.85 -14.77 -11.99
C LYS A 91 7.63 -16.04 -12.82
N LYS A 92 8.65 -16.90 -12.94
CA LYS A 92 8.65 -18.09 -13.83
C LYS A 92 8.82 -19.42 -13.11
N ALA A 93 8.95 -19.41 -11.79
CA ALA A 93 9.17 -20.61 -11.00
C ALA A 93 8.28 -20.62 -9.75
N ASP A 94 7.91 -21.81 -9.32
CA ASP A 94 7.09 -21.99 -8.11
C ASP A 94 7.93 -22.03 -6.84
N THR A 95 8.80 -21.05 -6.71
CA THR A 95 9.72 -20.85 -5.59
C THR A 95 9.59 -19.44 -5.05
N TRP A 96 10.04 -19.23 -3.81
CA TRP A 96 10.01 -17.93 -3.17
C TRP A 96 10.96 -16.94 -3.86
N PHE A 97 10.49 -15.72 -4.06
CA PHE A 97 11.34 -14.61 -4.48
C PHE A 97 12.18 -14.12 -3.31
N TRP A 98 13.47 -13.85 -3.56
CA TRP A 98 14.39 -13.32 -2.55
C TRP A 98 15.04 -12.03 -3.04
N GLY A 99 14.58 -10.91 -2.47
CA GLY A 99 15.23 -9.60 -2.63
C GLY A 99 16.51 -9.50 -1.82
N MET A 100 17.23 -8.39 -1.96
CA MET A 100 18.51 -8.19 -1.28
C MET A 100 18.37 -8.06 0.24
N GLY A 101 17.47 -7.18 0.72
CA GLY A 101 17.34 -6.88 2.14
C GLY A 101 18.59 -6.25 2.75
N HIS A 102 18.52 -5.84 4.03
CA HIS A 102 19.66 -5.29 4.75
C HIS A 102 20.35 -6.33 5.66
N TRP A 103 19.57 -7.10 6.42
CA TRP A 103 20.04 -8.12 7.33
C TRP A 103 19.67 -9.52 6.85
N THR A 104 18.43 -9.68 6.44
CA THR A 104 17.93 -10.92 5.87
C THR A 104 17.53 -10.71 4.41
N ARG A 105 17.47 -11.79 3.64
CA ARG A 105 16.93 -11.74 2.27
C ARG A 105 15.45 -11.43 2.35
N ALA A 106 15.04 -10.30 1.75
CA ALA A 106 13.67 -9.81 1.82
C ALA A 106 12.75 -10.56 0.86
N ASN A 107 11.49 -10.77 1.27
CA ASN A 107 10.46 -11.34 0.42
C ASN A 107 9.19 -10.50 0.47
N ALA A 108 8.50 -10.49 1.62
CA ALA A 108 7.13 -9.99 1.74
C ALA A 108 7.03 -8.46 1.65
N GLU A 109 5.88 -8.00 1.15
CA GLU A 109 5.38 -6.64 1.32
C GLU A 109 4.07 -6.65 2.09
N VAL A 110 3.78 -5.57 2.82
CA VAL A 110 2.60 -5.47 3.67
C VAL A 110 1.72 -4.31 3.23
N CYS A 111 0.43 -4.59 3.12
CA CYS A 111 -0.61 -3.59 2.95
C CYS A 111 -1.27 -3.33 4.31
N PHE A 112 -1.03 -2.16 4.88
CA PHE A 112 -1.61 -1.77 6.16
C PHE A 112 -3.00 -1.18 5.98
N LEU A 113 -3.85 -1.36 7.00
CA LEU A 113 -5.20 -0.84 7.06
C LEU A 113 -5.31 0.27 8.10
N GLY A 114 -5.81 1.42 7.67
CA GLY A 114 -6.21 2.53 8.51
C GLY A 114 -7.68 2.86 8.33
N VAL A 115 -8.29 3.49 9.34
CA VAL A 115 -9.70 3.88 9.28
C VAL A 115 -9.88 5.34 9.66
N LYS A 116 -10.83 6.00 8.98
CA LYS A 116 -11.42 7.29 9.34
C LYS A 116 -12.89 7.03 9.69
N GLY A 117 -13.40 7.60 10.77
CA GLY A 117 -14.76 7.37 11.24
C GLY A 117 -14.98 5.94 11.79
N LYS A 118 -16.11 5.35 11.42
CA LYS A 118 -16.54 4.02 11.88
C LYS A 118 -16.97 3.11 10.72
N PRO A 119 -16.11 2.89 9.72
CA PRO A 119 -16.46 1.99 8.63
C PRO A 119 -16.64 0.56 9.15
N GLN A 120 -17.49 -0.21 8.47
CA GLN A 120 -17.75 -1.61 8.80
C GLN A 120 -17.20 -2.51 7.70
N ARG A 121 -16.77 -3.72 8.06
CA ARG A 121 -16.46 -4.76 7.08
C ARG A 121 -17.73 -5.49 6.66
N GLU A 122 -17.79 -5.91 5.43
CA GLU A 122 -18.86 -6.76 4.88
C GLU A 122 -18.60 -8.23 5.22
N SER A 123 -17.39 -8.71 5.01
CA SER A 123 -16.99 -10.10 5.22
C SER A 123 -15.98 -10.25 6.35
N ALA A 124 -16.12 -11.32 7.14
CA ALA A 124 -15.15 -11.75 8.13
C ALA A 124 -14.22 -12.88 7.62
N ALA A 125 -14.42 -13.37 6.39
CA ALA A 125 -13.76 -14.55 5.86
C ALA A 125 -12.51 -14.24 5.01
N VAL A 126 -12.20 -12.96 4.77
CA VAL A 126 -11.08 -12.57 3.92
C VAL A 126 -9.74 -12.85 4.62
N HIS A 127 -8.92 -13.70 4.02
CA HIS A 127 -7.61 -14.06 4.56
C HIS A 127 -6.56 -13.01 4.21
N SER A 128 -5.64 -12.75 5.14
CA SER A 128 -4.63 -11.70 5.02
C SER A 128 -3.43 -12.07 4.15
N ILE A 129 -3.18 -13.35 3.89
CA ILE A 129 -2.04 -13.77 3.06
C ILE A 129 -2.43 -13.70 1.58
N ILE A 130 -1.54 -13.10 0.80
CA ILE A 130 -1.55 -13.13 -0.66
C ILE A 130 -0.29 -13.88 -1.10
N ASP A 131 -0.45 -15.05 -1.67
CA ASP A 131 0.63 -15.88 -2.22
C ASP A 131 0.57 -15.76 -3.74
N GLU A 132 1.29 -14.76 -4.29
CA GLU A 132 1.24 -14.42 -5.70
C GLU A 132 2.63 -14.18 -6.29
N ARG A 133 2.75 -14.45 -7.60
CA ARG A 133 3.97 -14.20 -8.35
C ARG A 133 4.23 -12.72 -8.53
N ILE A 134 5.51 -12.34 -8.49
CA ILE A 134 5.92 -11.00 -8.93
C ILE A 134 5.60 -10.84 -10.42
N GLN A 135 5.13 -9.65 -10.76
CA GLN A 135 4.78 -9.26 -12.12
C GLN A 135 5.82 -8.28 -12.68
N GLU A 136 5.36 -7.17 -13.24
CA GLU A 136 6.19 -6.07 -13.65
C GLU A 136 6.73 -5.33 -12.42
N HIS A 137 7.78 -4.53 -12.63
CA HIS A 137 8.40 -3.79 -11.54
C HIS A 137 7.38 -2.96 -10.77
N SER A 138 7.37 -3.07 -9.46
CA SER A 138 6.49 -2.38 -8.51
C SER A 138 4.99 -2.72 -8.61
N LYS A 139 4.54 -3.51 -9.57
CA LYS A 139 3.12 -3.87 -9.68
C LYS A 139 2.71 -4.75 -8.50
N LYS A 140 1.65 -4.33 -7.80
CA LYS A 140 1.03 -5.08 -6.72
C LYS A 140 0.09 -6.17 -7.27
N PRO A 141 -0.19 -7.23 -6.51
CA PRO A 141 -1.08 -8.31 -6.96
C PRO A 141 -2.49 -7.80 -7.26
N ASP A 142 -3.03 -8.15 -8.43
CA ASP A 142 -4.36 -7.71 -8.85
C ASP A 142 -5.47 -8.23 -7.92
N ILE A 143 -5.28 -9.43 -7.35
CA ILE A 143 -6.21 -10.03 -6.36
C ILE A 143 -6.43 -9.16 -5.11
N THR A 144 -5.54 -8.20 -4.84
CA THR A 144 -5.71 -7.25 -3.73
C THR A 144 -7.02 -6.48 -3.85
N ARG A 145 -7.36 -6.05 -5.06
CA ARG A 145 -8.60 -5.30 -5.33
C ARG A 145 -9.85 -6.14 -5.06
N ASP A 146 -9.83 -7.41 -5.50
CA ASP A 146 -10.93 -8.36 -5.28
C ASP A 146 -11.13 -8.63 -3.78
N LYS A 147 -10.03 -8.87 -3.04
CA LYS A 147 -10.06 -9.04 -1.59
C LYS A 147 -10.56 -7.80 -0.84
N ILE A 148 -10.24 -6.60 -1.30
CA ILE A 148 -10.76 -5.36 -0.73
C ILE A 148 -12.29 -5.27 -0.93
N VAL A 149 -12.79 -5.61 -2.12
CA VAL A 149 -14.23 -5.60 -2.39
C VAL A 149 -14.96 -6.69 -1.58
N GLU A 150 -14.38 -7.88 -1.46
CA GLU A 150 -14.92 -8.94 -0.60
C GLU A 150 -14.98 -8.50 0.88
N LEU A 151 -13.91 -7.83 1.37
CA LEU A 151 -13.82 -7.38 2.75
C LEU A 151 -14.79 -6.23 3.08
N CYS A 152 -14.91 -5.26 2.18
CA CYS A 152 -15.55 -3.96 2.44
C CYS A 152 -16.87 -3.78 1.72
N GLY A 153 -17.22 -4.64 0.76
CA GLY A 153 -18.33 -4.43 -0.17
C GLY A 153 -17.96 -3.58 -1.39
N ASP A 154 -18.89 -3.50 -2.34
CA ASP A 154 -18.73 -2.72 -3.58
C ASP A 154 -19.05 -1.23 -3.34
N LEU A 155 -18.20 -0.58 -2.58
CA LEU A 155 -18.29 0.83 -2.21
C LEU A 155 -17.49 1.72 -3.19
N PRO A 156 -17.77 3.04 -3.23
CA PRO A 156 -16.94 4.02 -3.94
C PRO A 156 -15.49 3.91 -3.54
N ARG A 157 -14.60 3.66 -4.51
CA ARG A 157 -13.17 3.43 -4.27
C ARG A 157 -12.27 4.13 -5.28
N ILE A 158 -11.03 4.38 -4.86
CA ILE A 158 -9.97 4.97 -5.67
C ILE A 158 -8.63 4.29 -5.37
N GLU A 159 -7.76 4.25 -6.39
CA GLU A 159 -6.35 3.83 -6.30
C GLU A 159 -5.43 4.90 -6.88
#